data_175917a0f1642acaae360ecf10cc3b17
#
_entry.id   175917a0f1642acaae360ecf10cc3b17
#
_cell.length_a   1.000
_cell.length_b   1.000
_cell.length_c   1.000
_cell.angle_alpha   90.00
_cell.angle_beta   90.00
_cell.angle_gamma   90.00
#
_symmetry.space_group_name_H-M   'P 1'
#
loop_
_entity.id
_entity.type
_entity.pdbx_description
1 polymer ?
#
loop_
_entity_poly.entity_id
_entity_poly.type
_entity_poly.pdbx_seq_one_letter_code
_entity_poly.pdbx_strand_id
1 'polypeptide(L)'
;MTFTKKTLLSLAAATIGVLSINAAVADSVVRVEKLHPSANRSYKVAGKRYTPLTKVSSFSQTGKASWYGNQFHGRKTSSGERYNMNALSAAHKALPIPSYARVTNMQNGKSVIVRVNDRGPFHGNRVIDVSKAAAQQLGFINQGSANVKVEQIIPGQTAAQTIISPNNKEFFVDLKSFGTQREAQAYLNQAAQSLPSDS
;
A
#
# COMPACT_ATOMS: atom_id res chain seq x y z
N MET A 1 0.38 27.88 -72.41
CA MET A 1 0.52 28.42 -71.04
C MET A 1 -0.43 27.64 -70.12
N THR A 2 0.11 26.68 -69.44
CA THR A 2 -0.67 25.73 -68.60
C THR A 2 -0.22 25.92 -67.15
N PHE A 3 -1.10 26.47 -66.32
CA PHE A 3 -0.90 26.63 -64.87
C PHE A 3 -1.36 25.37 -64.12
N THR A 4 -0.42 24.69 -63.53
CA THR A 4 -0.66 23.53 -62.67
C THR A 4 -0.91 24.02 -61.22
N LYS A 5 -2.13 23.81 -60.68
CA LYS A 5 -2.45 24.04 -59.30
C LYS A 5 -1.96 22.89 -58.45
N LYS A 6 -0.99 23.13 -57.54
CA LYS A 6 -0.61 22.20 -56.47
C LYS A 6 -1.54 22.38 -55.31
N THR A 7 -2.32 21.34 -55.04
CA THR A 7 -3.17 21.24 -53.85
C THR A 7 -2.32 20.74 -52.67
N LEU A 8 -2.11 21.56 -51.64
CA LEU A 8 -1.53 21.12 -50.37
C LEU A 8 -2.62 20.46 -49.56
N LEU A 9 -2.47 19.17 -49.28
CA LEU A 9 -3.28 18.44 -48.34
C LEU A 9 -2.64 18.59 -46.94
N SER A 10 -3.27 19.36 -46.09
CA SER A 10 -2.89 19.51 -44.67
C SER A 10 -3.42 18.35 -43.89
N LEU A 11 -2.55 17.45 -43.43
CA LEU A 11 -2.90 16.33 -42.53
C LEU A 11 -2.82 16.83 -41.08
N ALA A 12 -3.96 17.17 -40.52
CA ALA A 12 -4.05 17.47 -39.08
C ALA A 12 -4.03 16.16 -38.28
N ALA A 13 -2.90 15.85 -37.67
CA ALA A 13 -2.79 14.75 -36.73
C ALA A 13 -3.39 15.19 -35.38
N ALA A 14 -4.59 14.75 -35.07
CA ALA A 14 -5.20 14.89 -33.76
C ALA A 14 -4.53 13.90 -32.79
N THR A 15 -3.60 14.36 -31.98
CA THR A 15 -3.08 13.60 -30.85
C THR A 15 -4.11 13.58 -29.75
N ILE A 16 -4.85 12.47 -29.63
CA ILE A 16 -5.68 12.19 -28.46
C ILE A 16 -4.76 11.83 -27.31
N GLY A 17 -4.42 12.83 -26.49
CA GLY A 17 -3.73 12.60 -25.22
C GLY A 17 -4.66 11.85 -24.26
N VAL A 18 -4.43 10.56 -24.07
CA VAL A 18 -5.06 9.80 -22.99
C VAL A 18 -4.44 10.29 -21.69
N LEU A 19 -5.13 11.22 -21.03
CA LEU A 19 -4.82 11.60 -19.65
C LEU A 19 -5.21 10.41 -18.76
N SER A 20 -4.27 9.52 -18.48
CA SER A 20 -4.42 8.52 -17.44
C SER A 20 -4.43 9.25 -16.10
N ILE A 21 -5.62 9.55 -15.57
CA ILE A 21 -5.78 9.99 -14.19
C ILE A 21 -5.48 8.77 -13.32
N ASN A 22 -4.20 8.59 -12.96
CA ASN A 22 -3.85 7.74 -11.84
C ASN A 22 -4.44 8.40 -10.60
N ALA A 23 -5.61 7.94 -10.17
CA ALA A 23 -6.12 8.24 -8.85
C ALA A 23 -5.05 7.78 -7.86
N ALA A 24 -4.34 8.72 -7.26
CA ALA A 24 -3.38 8.41 -6.20
C ALA A 24 -4.15 7.67 -5.11
N VAL A 25 -3.91 6.38 -5.00
CA VAL A 25 -4.47 5.56 -3.93
C VAL A 25 -3.81 6.07 -2.65
N ALA A 26 -4.60 6.69 -1.78
CA ALA A 26 -4.11 7.18 -0.51
C ALA A 26 -3.69 5.98 0.35
N ASP A 27 -2.39 5.74 0.45
CA ASP A 27 -1.80 4.77 1.37
C ASP A 27 -1.63 5.40 2.77
N SER A 28 -1.55 4.57 3.80
CA SER A 28 -1.08 5.03 5.10
C SER A 28 0.36 5.53 4.99
N VAL A 29 0.64 6.72 5.53
CA VAL A 29 2.01 7.23 5.58
C VAL A 29 2.84 6.33 6.50
N VAL A 30 3.80 5.61 5.93
CA VAL A 30 4.69 4.71 6.67
C VAL A 30 5.75 5.52 7.43
N ARG A 31 5.87 5.27 8.73
CA ARG A 31 6.86 5.92 9.61
C ARG A 31 7.38 4.95 10.67
N VAL A 32 8.53 5.26 11.25
CA VAL A 32 9.02 4.54 12.43
C VAL A 32 8.16 4.96 13.63
N GLU A 33 7.53 3.98 14.28
CA GLU A 33 6.74 4.21 15.48
C GLU A 33 7.25 3.34 16.64
N LYS A 34 7.20 3.89 17.86
CA LYS A 34 7.51 3.12 19.07
C LYS A 34 6.43 2.05 19.27
N LEU A 35 6.85 0.80 19.45
CA LEU A 35 5.94 -0.30 19.69
C LEU A 35 5.16 -0.12 21.01
N HIS A 36 3.88 -0.47 20.98
CA HIS A 36 3.02 -0.36 22.14
C HIS A 36 3.41 -1.40 23.21
N PRO A 37 3.65 -1.00 24.46
CA PRO A 37 4.26 -1.88 25.47
C PRO A 37 3.37 -3.04 25.89
N SER A 38 2.05 -2.88 25.92
CA SER A 38 1.12 -3.93 26.35
C SER A 38 0.47 -4.68 25.18
N ALA A 39 0.18 -4.01 24.06
CA ALA A 39 -0.49 -4.65 22.92
C ALA A 39 0.37 -5.73 22.23
N ASN A 40 1.70 -5.73 22.49
CA ASN A 40 2.65 -6.71 21.94
C ASN A 40 3.01 -7.84 22.93
N ARG A 41 2.33 -7.93 24.08
CA ARG A 41 2.47 -9.07 24.99
C ARG A 41 1.62 -10.25 24.51
N SER A 42 2.00 -11.47 24.91
CA SER A 42 1.17 -12.65 24.69
C SER A 42 -0.20 -12.47 25.36
N TYR A 43 -1.23 -12.88 24.67
CA TYR A 43 -2.61 -12.76 25.14
C TYR A 43 -3.41 -14.03 24.86
N LYS A 44 -4.57 -14.19 25.52
CA LYS A 44 -5.48 -15.33 25.30
C LYS A 44 -6.85 -14.81 24.87
N VAL A 45 -7.45 -15.47 23.88
CA VAL A 45 -8.84 -15.25 23.46
C VAL A 45 -9.49 -16.62 23.25
N ALA A 46 -10.64 -16.83 23.86
CA ALA A 46 -11.38 -18.10 23.78
C ALA A 46 -10.48 -19.34 24.03
N GLY A 47 -9.63 -19.29 25.08
CA GLY A 47 -8.71 -20.37 25.45
C GLY A 47 -7.44 -20.48 24.60
N LYS A 48 -7.39 -19.89 23.41
CA LYS A 48 -6.23 -19.94 22.52
C LYS A 48 -5.22 -18.81 22.85
N ARG A 49 -3.94 -19.20 23.00
CA ARG A 49 -2.84 -18.25 23.21
C ARG A 49 -2.33 -17.72 21.87
N TYR A 50 -2.04 -16.43 21.83
CA TYR A 50 -1.42 -15.72 20.73
C TYR A 50 -0.15 -15.03 21.24
N THR A 51 0.94 -15.11 20.45
CA THR A 51 2.21 -14.47 20.78
C THR A 51 2.58 -13.53 19.64
N PRO A 52 2.42 -12.20 19.83
CA PRO A 52 2.81 -11.23 18.83
C PRO A 52 4.32 -11.21 18.59
N LEU A 53 4.69 -10.77 17.39
CA LEU A 53 6.07 -10.46 17.05
C LEU A 53 6.53 -9.24 17.88
N THR A 54 7.74 -9.30 18.39
CA THR A 54 8.31 -8.25 19.28
C THR A 54 9.08 -7.18 18.53
N LYS A 55 9.28 -7.35 17.22
CA LYS A 55 9.96 -6.39 16.35
C LYS A 55 9.34 -6.38 14.95
N VAL A 56 9.47 -5.25 14.25
CA VAL A 56 9.16 -5.15 12.83
C VAL A 56 10.24 -5.90 12.06
N SER A 57 9.86 -6.88 11.27
CA SER A 57 10.77 -7.73 10.50
C SER A 57 10.09 -8.24 9.24
N SER A 58 10.83 -8.90 8.36
CA SER A 58 10.23 -9.54 7.19
C SER A 58 9.14 -10.54 7.62
N PHE A 59 7.95 -10.34 7.09
CA PHE A 59 6.78 -11.18 7.35
C PHE A 59 5.89 -11.19 6.11
N SER A 60 5.44 -12.37 5.73
CA SER A 60 4.45 -12.54 4.67
C SER A 60 3.48 -13.65 5.06
N GLN A 61 2.18 -13.42 4.84
CA GLN A 61 1.13 -14.39 5.10
C GLN A 61 0.02 -14.26 4.06
N THR A 62 -0.42 -15.39 3.53
CA THR A 62 -1.58 -15.47 2.63
C THR A 62 -2.76 -16.07 3.38
N GLY A 63 -3.96 -15.56 3.10
CA GLY A 63 -5.18 -16.09 3.70
C GLY A 63 -6.40 -15.20 3.46
N LYS A 64 -7.49 -15.52 4.14
CA LYS A 64 -8.75 -14.79 4.01
C LYS A 64 -8.72 -13.50 4.83
N ALA A 65 -9.08 -12.38 4.21
CA ALA A 65 -9.38 -11.12 4.88
C ALA A 65 -10.88 -10.90 4.99
N SER A 66 -11.29 -10.13 6.00
CA SER A 66 -12.58 -9.45 6.02
C SER A 66 -12.40 -8.00 6.45
N TRP A 67 -13.49 -7.29 6.65
CA TRP A 67 -13.45 -5.93 7.19
C TRP A 67 -14.43 -5.79 8.36
N TYR A 68 -14.08 -4.92 9.31
CA TYR A 68 -14.92 -4.68 10.47
C TYR A 68 -15.74 -3.40 10.28
N GLY A 69 -17.04 -3.58 10.51
CA GLY A 69 -18.05 -2.62 10.10
C GLY A 69 -18.30 -1.49 11.10
N ASN A 70 -19.40 -0.76 10.86
CA ASN A 70 -19.78 0.46 11.56
C ASN A 70 -19.93 0.29 13.08
N GLN A 71 -20.33 -0.93 13.55
CA GLN A 71 -20.52 -1.20 14.97
C GLN A 71 -19.24 -1.08 15.83
N PHE A 72 -18.07 -1.07 15.20
CA PHE A 72 -16.78 -0.89 15.89
C PHE A 72 -16.28 0.55 15.85
N HIS A 73 -16.88 1.41 15.02
CA HIS A 73 -16.43 2.79 14.87
C HIS A 73 -16.45 3.54 16.20
N GLY A 74 -15.35 4.22 16.55
CA GLY A 74 -15.17 4.92 17.82
C GLY A 74 -14.80 4.04 19.02
N ARG A 75 -14.87 2.71 18.92
CA ARG A 75 -14.42 1.80 19.99
C ARG A 75 -12.90 1.77 20.09
N LYS A 76 -12.39 1.50 21.30
CA LYS A 76 -10.94 1.35 21.52
C LYS A 76 -10.42 0.08 20.88
N THR A 77 -9.30 0.22 20.15
CA THR A 77 -8.49 -0.88 19.63
C THR A 77 -7.54 -1.42 20.70
N SER A 78 -6.80 -2.47 20.40
CA SER A 78 -5.78 -3.03 21.30
C SER A 78 -4.60 -2.08 21.56
N SER A 79 -4.38 -1.09 20.71
CA SER A 79 -3.43 0.02 20.95
C SER A 79 -4.01 1.11 21.84
N GLY A 80 -5.29 1.04 22.22
CA GLY A 80 -6.00 2.08 22.96
C GLY A 80 -6.53 3.24 22.11
N GLU A 81 -6.16 3.30 20.84
CA GLU A 81 -6.69 4.26 19.87
C GLU A 81 -8.17 4.01 19.58
N ARG A 82 -8.89 5.03 19.14
CA ARG A 82 -10.27 4.83 18.66
C ARG A 82 -10.25 4.36 17.22
N TYR A 83 -10.96 3.27 16.95
CA TYR A 83 -11.12 2.78 15.59
C TYR A 83 -11.85 3.79 14.70
N ASN A 84 -11.24 4.15 13.60
CA ASN A 84 -11.83 4.98 12.55
C ASN A 84 -12.00 4.13 11.27
N MET A 85 -13.25 3.82 10.92
CA MET A 85 -13.57 3.01 9.74
C MET A 85 -13.15 3.66 8.41
N ASN A 86 -12.93 4.98 8.40
CA ASN A 86 -12.52 5.75 7.22
C ASN A 86 -10.99 5.91 7.10
N ALA A 87 -10.23 5.48 8.11
CA ALA A 87 -8.77 5.43 8.07
C ALA A 87 -8.28 4.08 7.53
N LEU A 88 -7.10 4.05 6.93
CA LEU A 88 -6.47 2.81 6.44
C LEU A 88 -5.78 2.08 7.59
N SER A 89 -6.53 1.22 8.28
CA SER A 89 -6.07 0.45 9.43
C SER A 89 -6.47 -1.01 9.35
N ALA A 90 -5.87 -1.84 10.20
CA ALA A 90 -6.16 -3.27 10.26
C ALA A 90 -5.92 -3.86 11.65
N ALA A 91 -6.59 -5.00 11.90
CA ALA A 91 -6.35 -5.90 13.01
C ALA A 91 -5.60 -7.16 12.51
N HIS A 92 -4.52 -7.51 13.21
CA HIS A 92 -3.74 -8.73 12.94
C HIS A 92 -3.35 -9.44 14.24
N LYS A 93 -3.35 -10.78 14.21
CA LYS A 93 -3.10 -11.61 15.42
C LYS A 93 -1.68 -11.42 15.96
N ALA A 94 -0.69 -11.29 15.09
CA ALA A 94 0.72 -11.39 15.48
C ALA A 94 1.59 -10.21 15.06
N LEU A 95 1.25 -9.43 14.03
CA LEU A 95 2.08 -8.29 13.63
C LEU A 95 2.28 -7.30 14.78
N PRO A 96 3.45 -6.65 14.91
CA PRO A 96 3.67 -5.64 15.94
C PRO A 96 2.66 -4.50 15.88
N ILE A 97 2.33 -3.94 17.01
CA ILE A 97 1.44 -2.77 17.13
C ILE A 97 2.23 -1.60 17.74
N PRO A 98 2.22 -0.42 17.12
CA PRO A 98 1.80 -0.15 15.75
C PRO A 98 2.84 -0.66 14.73
N SER A 99 2.38 -1.05 13.54
CA SER A 99 3.24 -1.35 12.41
C SER A 99 2.46 -1.15 11.10
N TYR A 100 3.11 -1.33 9.97
CA TYR A 100 2.49 -1.17 8.66
C TYR A 100 2.57 -2.47 7.86
N ALA A 101 1.53 -2.73 7.08
CA ALA A 101 1.49 -3.89 6.20
C ALA A 101 0.88 -3.50 4.84
N ARG A 102 1.46 -4.03 3.77
CA ARG A 102 0.84 -4.06 2.47
C ARG A 102 -0.14 -5.23 2.44
N VAL A 103 -1.38 -4.95 2.09
CA VAL A 103 -2.41 -5.96 1.86
C VAL A 103 -2.72 -5.96 0.37
N THR A 104 -2.58 -7.10 -0.28
CA THR A 104 -2.87 -7.27 -1.71
C THR A 104 -4.02 -8.25 -1.88
N ASN A 105 -5.09 -7.83 -2.55
CA ASN A 105 -6.17 -8.71 -2.94
C ASN A 105 -5.71 -9.57 -4.13
N MET A 106 -5.61 -10.87 -3.91
CA MET A 106 -5.06 -11.82 -4.89
C MET A 106 -5.99 -12.08 -6.10
N GLN A 107 -7.26 -11.66 -6.02
CA GLN A 107 -8.22 -11.84 -7.11
C GLN A 107 -8.15 -10.72 -8.15
N ASN A 108 -7.82 -9.49 -7.74
CA ASN A 108 -7.83 -8.31 -8.62
C ASN A 108 -6.52 -7.52 -8.63
N GLY A 109 -5.49 -7.95 -7.87
CA GLY A 109 -4.18 -7.33 -7.79
C GLY A 109 -4.13 -5.99 -7.04
N LYS A 110 -5.28 -5.45 -6.58
CA LYS A 110 -5.31 -4.19 -5.82
C LYS A 110 -4.60 -4.34 -4.49
N SER A 111 -3.81 -3.34 -4.13
CA SER A 111 -3.10 -3.32 -2.87
C SER A 111 -3.30 -2.00 -2.13
N VAL A 112 -3.16 -2.04 -0.81
CA VAL A 112 -3.22 -0.88 0.07
C VAL A 112 -2.26 -1.06 1.23
N ILE A 113 -1.65 0.02 1.68
CA ILE A 113 -0.86 0.03 2.92
C ILE A 113 -1.79 0.42 4.07
N VAL A 114 -1.84 -0.45 5.08
CA VAL A 114 -2.64 -0.24 6.29
C VAL A 114 -1.75 -0.14 7.52
N ARG A 115 -2.17 0.66 8.49
CA ARG A 115 -1.55 0.70 9.81
C ARG A 115 -2.21 -0.35 10.71
N VAL A 116 -1.42 -1.30 11.20
CA VAL A 116 -1.87 -2.35 12.14
C VAL A 116 -1.88 -1.75 13.54
N ASN A 117 -3.07 -1.54 14.10
CA ASN A 117 -3.27 -0.95 15.41
C ASN A 117 -4.23 -1.76 16.31
N ASP A 118 -4.67 -2.94 15.85
CA ASP A 118 -5.59 -3.78 16.59
C ASP A 118 -5.24 -5.27 16.53
N ARG A 119 -5.82 -6.07 17.44
CA ARG A 119 -5.71 -7.53 17.51
C ARG A 119 -6.96 -8.20 16.98
N GLY A 120 -6.76 -9.28 16.25
CA GLY A 120 -7.78 -10.10 15.58
C GLY A 120 -7.28 -10.51 14.18
N PRO A 121 -8.13 -11.15 13.39
CA PRO A 121 -9.44 -11.72 13.69
C PRO A 121 -9.37 -12.99 14.55
N PHE A 122 -10.39 -13.20 15.42
CA PHE A 122 -10.44 -14.37 16.31
C PHE A 122 -11.46 -15.42 15.86
N HIS A 123 -12.33 -15.09 14.90
CA HIS A 123 -13.34 -15.98 14.35
C HIS A 123 -12.98 -16.43 12.92
N GLY A 124 -13.19 -17.72 12.66
CA GLY A 124 -12.89 -18.31 11.35
C GLY A 124 -11.38 -18.36 11.00
N ASN A 125 -11.09 -18.73 9.76
CA ASN A 125 -9.73 -18.91 9.25
C ASN A 125 -9.13 -17.64 8.63
N ARG A 126 -9.54 -16.46 9.12
CA ARG A 126 -9.06 -15.18 8.63
C ARG A 126 -7.68 -14.85 9.18
N VAL A 127 -6.88 -14.17 8.35
CA VAL A 127 -5.54 -13.71 8.71
C VAL A 127 -5.53 -12.23 9.12
N ILE A 128 -6.40 -11.42 8.54
CA ILE A 128 -6.47 -9.99 8.77
C ILE A 128 -7.91 -9.49 8.66
N ASP A 129 -8.29 -8.52 9.49
CA ASP A 129 -9.49 -7.73 9.28
C ASP A 129 -9.06 -6.28 9.01
N VAL A 130 -9.48 -5.73 7.88
CA VAL A 130 -9.13 -4.37 7.48
C VAL A 130 -10.27 -3.40 7.76
N SER A 131 -9.99 -2.10 7.77
CA SER A 131 -11.02 -1.06 7.88
C SER A 131 -11.93 -1.05 6.65
N LYS A 132 -13.10 -0.39 6.78
CA LYS A 132 -14.02 -0.18 5.66
C LYS A 132 -13.34 0.52 4.48
N ALA A 133 -12.60 1.60 4.74
CA ALA A 133 -11.87 2.33 3.70
C ALA A 133 -10.85 1.43 2.97
N ALA A 134 -10.10 0.61 3.70
CA ALA A 134 -9.15 -0.33 3.10
C ALA A 134 -9.86 -1.41 2.27
N ALA A 135 -11.00 -1.96 2.73
CA ALA A 135 -11.78 -2.93 1.98
C ALA A 135 -12.35 -2.34 0.67
N GLN A 136 -12.73 -1.06 0.69
CA GLN A 136 -13.15 -0.33 -0.53
C GLN A 136 -12.01 -0.22 -1.54
N GLN A 137 -10.81 0.18 -1.10
CA GLN A 137 -9.64 0.29 -1.98
C GLN A 137 -9.20 -1.07 -2.52
N LEU A 138 -9.26 -2.12 -1.69
CA LEU A 138 -8.97 -3.49 -2.10
C LEU A 138 -10.05 -4.11 -3.01
N GLY A 139 -11.22 -3.46 -3.14
CA GLY A 139 -12.29 -3.86 -4.03
C GLY A 139 -13.09 -5.07 -3.58
N PHE A 140 -13.16 -5.35 -2.26
CA PHE A 140 -13.96 -6.47 -1.74
C PHE A 140 -15.03 -6.06 -0.70
N ILE A 141 -15.34 -4.77 -0.62
CA ILE A 141 -16.33 -4.25 0.36
C ILE A 141 -17.69 -4.95 0.25
N ASN A 142 -18.20 -5.18 -0.98
CA ASN A 142 -19.49 -5.80 -1.22
C ASN A 142 -19.47 -7.33 -1.01
N GLN A 143 -18.33 -7.97 -1.29
CA GLN A 143 -18.14 -9.42 -1.08
C GLN A 143 -17.94 -9.77 0.40
N GLY A 144 -17.62 -8.77 1.22
CA GLY A 144 -17.37 -8.92 2.66
C GLY A 144 -16.04 -9.61 3.00
N SER A 145 -15.43 -10.33 2.07
CA SER A 145 -14.14 -11.02 2.26
C SER A 145 -13.42 -11.28 0.94
N ALA A 146 -12.09 -11.43 1.01
CA ALA A 146 -11.24 -11.77 -0.13
C ALA A 146 -10.03 -12.60 0.31
N ASN A 147 -9.40 -13.31 -0.63
CA ASN A 147 -8.08 -13.90 -0.41
C ASN A 147 -7.01 -12.82 -0.62
N VAL A 148 -6.16 -12.63 0.37
CA VAL A 148 -5.15 -11.58 0.38
C VAL A 148 -3.77 -12.13 0.70
N LYS A 149 -2.74 -11.41 0.25
CA LYS A 149 -1.37 -11.49 0.74
C LYS A 149 -1.13 -10.31 1.67
N VAL A 150 -0.60 -10.56 2.86
CA VAL A 150 -0.22 -9.57 3.87
C VAL A 150 1.28 -9.56 4.00
N GLU A 151 1.93 -8.43 3.76
CA GLU A 151 3.38 -8.27 3.84
C GLU A 151 3.71 -7.11 4.77
N GLN A 152 4.52 -7.37 5.81
CA GLN A 152 4.93 -6.33 6.74
C GLN A 152 5.90 -5.35 6.07
N ILE A 153 5.66 -4.06 6.22
CA ILE A 153 6.56 -3.01 5.76
C ILE A 153 7.53 -2.68 6.87
N ILE A 154 8.81 -2.64 6.54
CA ILE A 154 9.89 -2.20 7.43
C ILE A 154 10.19 -0.73 7.07
N PRO A 155 9.86 0.24 7.96
CA PRO A 155 10.12 1.64 7.68
C PRO A 155 11.62 1.88 7.44
N GLY A 156 11.95 2.65 6.40
CA GLY A 156 13.34 2.91 5.99
C GLY A 156 13.96 1.82 5.11
N GLN A 157 13.33 0.67 4.94
CA GLN A 157 13.65 -0.26 3.86
C GLN A 157 12.66 -0.01 2.72
N THR A 158 13.08 0.74 1.75
CA THR A 158 12.31 0.95 0.54
C THR A 158 12.29 -0.38 -0.22
N ALA A 159 11.10 -0.93 -0.45
CA ALA A 159 10.96 -1.94 -1.47
C ALA A 159 11.37 -1.28 -2.79
N ALA A 160 12.42 -1.78 -3.42
CA ALA A 160 12.78 -1.38 -4.77
C ALA A 160 11.52 -1.57 -5.64
N GLN A 161 10.96 -0.46 -6.10
CA GLN A 161 9.88 -0.54 -7.09
C GLN A 161 10.55 -0.90 -8.41
N THR A 162 10.33 -2.11 -8.87
CA THR A 162 10.72 -2.51 -10.22
C THR A 162 9.87 -1.72 -11.20
N ILE A 163 10.45 -0.68 -11.79
CA ILE A 163 9.84 0.01 -12.92
C ILE A 163 10.21 -0.79 -14.17
N ILE A 164 9.22 -1.49 -14.74
CA ILE A 164 9.40 -2.19 -16.00
C ILE A 164 9.38 -1.12 -17.10
N SER A 165 10.53 -0.89 -17.71
CA SER A 165 10.64 -0.05 -18.91
C SER A 165 9.92 -0.74 -20.09
N PRO A 166 9.33 0.02 -21.03
CA PRO A 166 8.75 -0.52 -22.25
C PRO A 166 9.71 -1.39 -23.08
N ASN A 167 11.01 -1.26 -22.86
CA ASN A 167 12.08 -2.00 -23.54
C ASN A 167 12.57 -3.24 -22.77
N ASN A 168 11.81 -3.74 -21.81
CA ASN A 168 12.12 -4.95 -21.02
C ASN A 168 13.46 -4.92 -20.25
N LYS A 169 13.99 -3.73 -19.94
CA LYS A 169 15.14 -3.54 -19.04
C LYS A 169 14.61 -3.25 -17.64
N GLU A 170 15.01 -4.05 -16.67
CA GLU A 170 14.70 -3.80 -15.26
C GLU A 170 15.65 -2.73 -14.72
N PHE A 171 15.08 -1.63 -14.21
CA PHE A 171 15.83 -0.61 -13.47
C PHE A 171 15.42 -0.67 -12.01
N PHE A 172 16.37 -0.77 -11.12
CA PHE A 172 16.15 -0.65 -9.68
C PHE A 172 16.36 0.81 -9.29
N VAL A 173 15.31 1.46 -8.84
CA VAL A 173 15.41 2.80 -8.24
C VAL A 173 15.46 2.62 -6.73
N ASP A 174 16.59 2.91 -6.13
CA ASP A 174 16.75 2.95 -4.68
C ASP A 174 16.15 4.28 -4.18
N LEU A 175 14.91 4.22 -3.68
CA LEU A 175 14.22 5.40 -3.15
C LEU A 175 14.71 5.67 -1.73
N LYS A 176 15.63 6.61 -1.58
CA LYS A 176 16.04 7.11 -0.27
C LYS A 176 14.91 7.93 0.37
N SER A 177 14.72 7.77 1.67
CA SER A 177 13.85 8.68 2.42
C SER A 177 14.61 9.97 2.70
N PHE A 178 14.00 11.11 2.39
CA PHE A 178 14.57 12.44 2.58
C PHE A 178 13.86 13.17 3.72
N GLY A 179 14.60 13.90 4.52
CA GLY A 179 14.07 14.72 5.62
C GLY A 179 13.34 15.97 5.11
N THR A 180 13.68 16.45 3.92
CA THR A 180 13.09 17.64 3.31
C THR A 180 12.82 17.46 1.81
N GLN A 181 11.85 18.23 1.29
CA GLN A 181 11.55 18.28 -0.15
C GLN A 181 12.75 18.75 -0.99
N ARG A 182 13.59 19.62 -0.43
CA ARG A 182 14.79 20.16 -1.09
C ARG A 182 15.84 19.07 -1.30
N GLU A 183 16.05 18.19 -0.32
CA GLU A 183 16.96 17.04 -0.43
C GLU A 183 16.45 16.02 -1.45
N ALA A 184 15.14 15.75 -1.47
CA ALA A 184 14.53 14.87 -2.45
C ALA A 184 14.73 15.40 -3.89
N GLN A 185 14.51 16.71 -4.10
CA GLN A 185 14.70 17.32 -5.42
C GLN A 185 16.16 17.32 -5.87
N ALA A 186 17.10 17.59 -4.96
CA ALA A 186 18.53 17.53 -5.27
C ALA A 186 18.96 16.12 -5.70
N TYR A 187 18.47 15.10 -5.01
CA TYR A 187 18.75 13.69 -5.36
C TYR A 187 18.15 13.31 -6.74
N LEU A 188 16.92 13.73 -7.04
CA LEU A 188 16.29 13.48 -8.32
C LEU A 188 17.06 14.13 -9.46
N ASN A 189 17.53 15.36 -9.28
CA ASN A 189 18.33 16.07 -10.27
C ASN A 189 19.69 15.37 -10.51
N GLN A 190 20.32 14.85 -9.48
CA GLN A 190 21.57 14.08 -9.59
C GLN A 190 21.35 12.73 -10.28
N ALA A 191 20.27 12.02 -9.91
CA ALA A 191 19.93 10.74 -10.55
C ALA A 191 19.60 10.91 -12.03
N ALA A 192 18.90 11.98 -12.40
CA ALA A 192 18.58 12.28 -13.81
C ALA A 192 19.82 12.54 -14.66
N GLN A 193 20.90 13.10 -14.09
CA GLN A 193 22.17 13.33 -14.78
C GLN A 193 23.00 12.06 -14.98
N SER A 194 22.74 11.02 -14.18
CA SER A 194 23.45 9.73 -14.26
C SER A 194 22.79 8.70 -15.20
N LEU A 195 21.61 9.03 -15.74
CA LEU A 195 20.96 8.17 -16.73
C LEU A 195 21.69 8.31 -18.08
N PRO A 196 21.99 7.20 -18.79
CA PRO A 196 22.55 7.27 -20.13
C PRO A 196 21.58 8.05 -21.03
N SER A 197 22.09 9.10 -21.70
CA SER A 197 21.34 9.73 -22.78
C SER A 197 21.21 8.69 -23.90
N ASP A 198 19.97 8.34 -24.23
CA ASP A 198 19.71 7.52 -25.42
C ASP A 198 20.26 8.25 -26.65
N SER A 199 21.32 7.68 -27.23
CA SER A 199 21.87 8.02 -28.54
C SER A 199 21.24 7.14 -29.61
#